data_e5d0de555974d599381213610800f65e
#
_entry.id   e5d0de555974d599381213610800f65e
#
_cell.length_a   1.000
_cell.length_b   1.000
_cell.length_c   1.000
_cell.angle_alpha   90.00
_cell.angle_beta   90.00
_cell.angle_gamma   90.00
#
_symmetry.space_group_name_H-M   'P 1'
#
loop_
_entity.id
_entity.type
_entity.pdbx_description
1 polymer ?
#
loop_
_entity_poly.entity_id
_entity_poly.type
_entity_poly.pdbx_seq_one_letter_code
_entity_poly.pdbx_strand_id
1 'polypeptide(L)'
;MLTEVAKNIYKQVVPLPNNPLREINVYFILGEKNLMIDTGFNRRECEEALKSAVSELGIEEYDVFISHLHSDHCGLISKFAKSGCKILAGETEGEMINFESGNLYWRMLDDLFIKFGFPEAQFGRNTDIHPGRKYCNTEKVNFTYVDEGDVLEYGG
;
A
#
# COMPACT_ATOMS: atom_id res chain seq x y z
N MET A 1 10.87 -5.01 12.68
CA MET A 1 11.11 -4.59 14.07
C MET A 1 10.35 -3.31 14.30
N LEU A 2 9.50 -3.29 15.31
CA LEU A 2 8.74 -2.10 15.72
C LEU A 2 9.63 -1.21 16.61
N THR A 3 9.60 0.11 16.41
CA THR A 3 10.45 1.05 17.15
C THR A 3 9.70 2.37 17.31
N GLU A 4 9.60 2.91 18.50
CA GLU A 4 9.10 4.26 18.73
C GLU A 4 10.17 5.26 18.25
N VAL A 5 9.81 6.12 17.29
CA VAL A 5 10.72 7.10 16.69
C VAL A 5 10.44 8.53 17.15
N ALA A 6 9.24 8.77 17.66
CA ALA A 6 8.84 9.98 18.38
C ALA A 6 7.66 9.61 19.29
N LYS A 7 7.27 10.49 20.21
CA LYS A 7 6.14 10.25 21.11
C LYS A 7 4.89 9.82 20.33
N ASN A 8 4.40 8.62 20.60
CA ASN A 8 3.24 8.01 19.93
C ASN A 8 3.40 7.76 18.42
N ILE A 9 4.62 7.84 17.88
CA ILE A 9 4.91 7.53 16.47
C ILE A 9 5.85 6.33 16.42
N TYR A 10 5.38 5.25 15.82
CA TYR A 10 6.09 3.98 15.71
C TYR A 10 6.42 3.67 14.27
N LYS A 11 7.60 3.16 14.05
CA LYS A 11 8.08 2.67 12.76
C LYS A 11 8.16 1.15 12.79
N GLN A 12 7.51 0.49 11.82
CA GLN A 12 7.64 -0.93 11.54
C GLN A 12 8.44 -1.13 10.27
N VAL A 13 9.51 -1.90 10.36
CA VAL A 13 10.25 -2.36 9.18
C VAL A 13 9.48 -3.52 8.56
N VAL A 14 9.09 -3.38 7.29
CA VAL A 14 8.37 -4.38 6.50
C VAL A 14 9.29 -4.95 5.44
N PRO A 15 9.57 -6.27 5.44
CA PRO A 15 10.49 -6.87 4.49
C PRO A 15 9.91 -6.89 3.07
N LEU A 16 10.76 -6.69 2.08
CA LEU A 16 10.43 -6.82 0.65
C LEU A 16 11.25 -7.96 0.02
N PRO A 17 10.83 -9.21 0.18
CA PRO A 17 11.58 -10.36 -0.29
C PRO A 17 11.81 -10.32 -1.80
N ASN A 18 13.04 -10.60 -2.22
CA ASN A 18 13.48 -10.61 -3.63
C ASN A 18 13.37 -9.23 -4.33
N ASN A 19 13.37 -8.15 -3.56
CA ASN A 19 13.41 -6.78 -4.08
C ASN A 19 14.74 -6.11 -3.70
N PRO A 20 15.36 -5.31 -4.59
CA PRO A 20 16.60 -4.59 -4.30
C PRO A 20 16.51 -3.64 -3.09
N LEU A 21 15.32 -3.09 -2.81
CA LEU A 21 15.08 -2.23 -1.65
C LEU A 21 15.14 -2.99 -0.33
N ARG A 22 14.93 -4.31 -0.34
CA ARG A 22 14.94 -5.23 0.81
C ARG A 22 13.83 -5.00 1.83
N GLU A 23 13.52 -3.76 2.15
CA GLU A 23 12.54 -3.37 3.17
C GLU A 23 12.00 -1.95 2.92
N ILE A 24 10.84 -1.68 3.50
CA ILE A 24 10.27 -0.32 3.65
C ILE A 24 9.92 -0.06 5.10
N ASN A 25 9.65 1.20 5.41
CA ASN A 25 9.13 1.61 6.70
C ASN A 25 7.64 1.93 6.59
N VAL A 26 6.85 1.31 7.44
CA VAL A 26 5.44 1.65 7.70
C VAL A 26 5.38 2.36 9.04
N TYR A 27 4.57 3.39 9.15
CA TYR A 27 4.45 4.15 10.39
C TYR A 27 3.06 3.99 11.01
N PHE A 28 3.03 4.04 12.34
CA PHE A 28 1.81 4.10 13.12
C PHE A 28 1.84 5.35 13.98
N ILE A 29 0.76 6.11 13.96
CA ILE A 29 0.53 7.25 14.85
C ILE A 29 -0.59 6.86 15.80
N LEU A 30 -0.31 6.87 17.11
CA LEU A 30 -1.25 6.44 18.12
C LEU A 30 -1.85 7.63 18.89
N GLY A 31 -3.14 7.57 19.20
CA GLY A 31 -3.85 8.57 19.94
C GLY A 31 -5.32 8.23 20.15
N GLU A 32 -6.18 9.23 20.25
CA GLU A 32 -7.64 9.00 20.28
C GLU A 32 -8.11 8.31 18.98
N LYS A 33 -7.45 8.63 17.87
CA LYS A 33 -7.56 7.91 16.60
C LYS A 33 -6.18 7.46 16.18
N ASN A 34 -6.09 6.22 15.76
CA ASN A 34 -4.85 5.66 15.26
C ASN A 34 -4.79 5.73 13.73
N LEU A 35 -3.58 5.92 13.21
CA LEU A 35 -3.31 5.93 11.78
C LEU A 35 -2.17 4.99 11.45
N MET A 36 -2.36 4.16 10.42
CA MET A 36 -1.27 3.43 9.76
C MET A 36 -0.93 4.12 8.44
N ILE A 37 0.33 4.38 8.18
CA ILE A 37 0.83 5.00 6.94
C ILE A 37 1.55 3.95 6.13
N ASP A 38 1.01 3.65 4.93
CA ASP A 38 1.43 2.61 4.00
C ASP A 38 1.23 1.18 4.52
N THR A 39 1.47 0.17 3.64
CA THR A 39 1.16 -1.23 3.99
C THR A 39 2.24 -2.25 3.60
N GLY A 40 2.80 -2.20 2.39
CA GLY A 40 3.73 -3.20 1.88
C GLY A 40 3.20 -3.96 0.66
N PHE A 41 4.02 -4.83 0.09
CA PHE A 41 3.61 -5.74 -0.98
C PHE A 41 2.50 -6.69 -0.53
N ASN A 42 1.60 -7.05 -1.43
CA ASN A 42 0.64 -8.13 -1.21
C ASN A 42 1.35 -9.48 -1.13
N ARG A 43 2.10 -9.66 -0.04
CA ARG A 43 2.88 -10.85 0.28
C ARG A 43 2.74 -11.22 1.74
N ARG A 44 2.86 -12.51 2.00
CA ARG A 44 2.72 -13.08 3.34
C ARG A 44 3.71 -12.48 4.34
N GLU A 45 4.96 -12.30 3.95
CA GLU A 45 6.00 -11.76 4.82
C GLU A 45 5.73 -10.31 5.25
N CYS A 46 5.18 -9.49 4.33
CA CYS A 46 4.77 -8.13 4.65
C CYS A 46 3.53 -8.11 5.56
N GLU A 47 2.55 -8.97 5.25
CA GLU A 47 1.33 -9.10 6.04
C GLU A 47 1.62 -9.56 7.49
N GLU A 48 2.49 -10.55 7.66
CA GLU A 48 2.91 -11.04 8.99
C GLU A 48 3.62 -9.95 9.80
N ALA A 49 4.50 -9.19 9.16
CA ALA A 49 5.21 -8.07 9.82
C ALA A 49 4.24 -7.00 10.33
N LEU A 50 3.22 -6.63 9.54
CA LEU A 50 2.22 -5.65 9.94
C LEU A 50 1.27 -6.19 10.99
N LYS A 51 0.82 -7.44 10.88
CA LYS A 51 -0.02 -8.10 11.91
C LYS A 51 0.70 -8.16 13.26
N SER A 52 2.00 -8.45 13.24
CA SER A 52 2.81 -8.44 14.45
C SER A 52 2.87 -7.04 15.08
N ALA A 53 3.06 -5.99 14.26
CA ALA A 53 3.09 -4.62 14.75
C ALA A 53 1.75 -4.18 15.35
N VAL A 54 0.65 -4.43 14.65
CA VAL A 54 -0.71 -4.12 15.12
C VAL A 54 -1.00 -4.82 16.46
N SER A 55 -0.60 -6.08 16.58
CA SER A 55 -0.75 -6.87 17.82
C SER A 55 0.13 -6.33 18.95
N GLU A 56 1.39 -5.97 18.69
CA GLU A 56 2.34 -5.43 19.68
C GLU A 56 1.89 -4.06 20.18
N LEU A 57 1.31 -3.22 19.32
CA LEU A 57 0.74 -1.93 19.66
C LEU A 57 -0.62 -2.04 20.38
N GLY A 58 -1.26 -3.21 20.34
CA GLY A 58 -2.56 -3.43 20.97
C GLY A 58 -3.70 -2.60 20.35
N ILE A 59 -3.57 -2.22 19.07
CA ILE A 59 -4.57 -1.40 18.36
C ILE A 59 -5.56 -2.29 17.60
N GLU A 60 -6.85 -2.03 17.78
CA GLU A 60 -7.92 -2.74 17.07
C GLU A 60 -8.52 -1.92 15.93
N GLU A 61 -8.56 -0.61 16.10
CA GLU A 61 -9.12 0.34 15.13
C GLU A 61 -8.05 1.35 14.73
N TYR A 62 -7.92 1.58 13.43
CA TYR A 62 -7.01 2.54 12.83
C TYR A 62 -7.45 2.86 11.40
N ASP A 63 -7.28 4.11 11.00
CA ASP A 63 -7.38 4.51 9.61
C ASP A 63 -6.08 4.17 8.87
N VAL A 64 -6.14 4.10 7.54
CA VAL A 64 -4.96 3.82 6.70
C VAL A 64 -4.74 4.99 5.76
N PHE A 65 -3.55 5.56 5.75
CA PHE A 65 -3.13 6.56 4.78
C PHE A 65 -2.15 5.95 3.79
N ILE A 66 -2.41 6.08 2.50
CA ILE A 66 -1.53 5.62 1.43
C ILE A 66 -0.81 6.82 0.83
N SER A 67 0.51 6.81 0.95
CA SER A 67 1.36 7.89 0.47
C SER A 67 1.38 7.98 -1.05
N HIS A 68 1.41 6.83 -1.75
CA HIS A 68 1.39 6.75 -3.21
C HIS A 68 1.10 5.35 -3.73
N LEU A 69 0.88 5.23 -5.04
CA LEU A 69 0.35 4.03 -5.70
C LEU A 69 1.32 2.82 -5.80
N HIS A 70 2.59 2.96 -5.48
CA HIS A 70 3.51 1.84 -5.62
C HIS A 70 3.13 0.65 -4.75
N SER A 71 3.22 -0.54 -5.30
CA SER A 71 2.71 -1.77 -4.67
C SER A 71 3.36 -2.11 -3.32
N ASP A 72 4.59 -1.68 -3.07
CA ASP A 72 5.26 -1.80 -1.77
C ASP A 72 4.68 -0.87 -0.70
N HIS A 73 3.86 0.12 -1.09
CA HIS A 73 3.14 1.00 -0.19
C HIS A 73 1.64 0.65 -0.09
N CYS A 74 1.01 0.25 -1.18
CA CYS A 74 -0.43 0.07 -1.25
C CYS A 74 -0.90 -1.40 -1.40
N GLY A 75 0.01 -2.37 -1.52
CA GLY A 75 -0.32 -3.75 -1.90
C GLY A 75 -1.24 -4.50 -0.93
N LEU A 76 -1.22 -4.16 0.36
CA LEU A 76 -2.00 -4.84 1.39
C LEU A 76 -3.24 -4.06 1.87
N ILE A 77 -3.64 -2.98 1.19
CA ILE A 77 -4.75 -2.12 1.64
C ILE A 77 -5.99 -2.94 2.00
N SER A 78 -6.47 -3.79 1.10
CA SER A 78 -7.70 -4.58 1.32
C SER A 78 -7.63 -5.53 2.51
N LYS A 79 -6.43 -5.93 2.92
CA LYS A 79 -6.23 -6.81 4.08
C LYS A 79 -6.19 -6.07 5.41
N PHE A 80 -5.81 -4.78 5.38
CA PHE A 80 -5.70 -3.95 6.58
C PHE A 80 -6.83 -2.92 6.70
N ALA A 81 -7.58 -2.67 5.62
CA ALA A 81 -8.78 -1.87 5.64
C ALA A 81 -9.89 -2.61 6.40
N LYS A 82 -10.13 -2.22 7.64
CA LYS A 82 -11.21 -2.79 8.46
C LYS A 82 -12.53 -2.09 8.22
N SER A 83 -13.64 -2.77 8.50
CA SER A 83 -14.97 -2.16 8.46
C SER A 83 -15.04 -0.98 9.44
N GLY A 84 -15.48 0.18 8.95
CA GLY A 84 -15.57 1.43 9.73
C GLY A 84 -14.31 2.30 9.72
N CYS A 85 -13.17 1.78 9.25
CA CYS A 85 -11.95 2.58 9.08
C CYS A 85 -11.98 3.36 7.77
N LYS A 86 -11.36 4.53 7.77
CA LYS A 86 -11.11 5.32 6.57
C LYS A 86 -9.83 4.85 5.89
N ILE A 87 -9.85 4.89 4.57
CA ILE A 87 -8.65 4.71 3.76
C ILE A 87 -8.42 6.03 3.04
N LEU A 88 -7.32 6.71 3.38
CA LEU A 88 -7.00 8.04 2.88
C LEU A 88 -5.91 7.95 1.82
N ALA A 89 -6.05 8.73 0.76
CA ALA A 89 -5.04 8.91 -0.28
C ALA A 89 -5.31 10.21 -1.04
N GLY A 90 -4.34 10.71 -1.78
CA GLY A 90 -4.63 11.71 -2.83
C GLY A 90 -5.56 11.13 -3.90
N GLU A 91 -6.40 11.98 -4.52
CA GLU A 91 -7.39 11.51 -5.51
C GLU A 91 -6.73 10.74 -6.65
N THR A 92 -5.68 11.30 -7.24
CA THR A 92 -4.95 10.65 -8.35
C THR A 92 -4.41 9.28 -7.95
N GLU A 93 -3.83 9.16 -6.76
CA GLU A 93 -3.26 7.92 -6.25
C GLU A 93 -4.36 6.86 -6.04
N GLY A 94 -5.45 7.23 -5.39
CA GLY A 94 -6.56 6.32 -5.12
C GLY A 94 -7.26 5.82 -6.39
N GLU A 95 -7.48 6.70 -7.37
CA GLU A 95 -8.05 6.32 -8.66
C GLU A 95 -7.12 5.36 -9.44
N MET A 96 -5.82 5.62 -9.43
CA MET A 96 -4.85 4.75 -10.09
C MET A 96 -4.73 3.39 -9.40
N ILE A 97 -4.73 3.33 -8.06
CA ILE A 97 -4.74 2.06 -7.32
C ILE A 97 -5.97 1.23 -7.69
N ASN A 98 -7.15 1.85 -7.75
CA ASN A 98 -8.38 1.17 -8.15
C ASN A 98 -8.38 0.74 -9.63
N PHE A 99 -7.71 1.47 -10.51
CA PHE A 99 -7.55 1.12 -11.91
C PHE A 99 -6.61 -0.07 -12.08
N GLU A 100 -5.50 -0.11 -11.35
CA GLU A 100 -4.54 -1.20 -11.34
C GLU A 100 -5.10 -2.50 -10.75
N SER A 101 -5.91 -2.42 -9.69
CA SER A 101 -6.47 -3.58 -8.98
C SER A 101 -7.28 -4.50 -9.88
N GLY A 102 -7.93 -3.95 -10.92
CA GLY A 102 -8.69 -4.68 -11.92
C GLY A 102 -7.87 -5.33 -13.04
N ASN A 103 -6.56 -5.28 -13.02
CA ASN A 103 -5.67 -5.72 -14.12
C ASN A 103 -5.90 -4.97 -15.46
N LEU A 104 -6.80 -4.01 -15.52
CA LEU A 104 -7.12 -3.29 -16.75
C LEU A 104 -5.97 -2.39 -17.18
N TYR A 105 -5.37 -1.68 -16.24
CA TYR A 105 -4.20 -0.84 -16.48
C TYR A 105 -3.06 -1.62 -17.12
N TRP A 106 -2.70 -2.77 -16.55
CA TRP A 106 -1.61 -3.60 -17.03
C TRP A 106 -1.87 -4.17 -18.43
N ARG A 107 -3.11 -4.56 -18.73
CA ARG A 107 -3.50 -4.99 -20.09
C ARG A 107 -3.38 -3.87 -21.09
N MET A 108 -3.89 -2.68 -20.77
CA MET A 108 -3.77 -1.51 -21.63
C MET A 108 -2.31 -1.14 -21.89
N LEU A 109 -1.46 -1.27 -20.89
CA LEU A 109 -0.02 -1.00 -20.99
C LEU A 109 0.65 -2.05 -21.91
N ASP A 110 0.33 -3.34 -21.75
CA ASP A 110 0.82 -4.41 -22.63
C ASP A 110 0.42 -4.16 -24.08
N ASP A 111 -0.85 -3.84 -24.33
CA ASP A 111 -1.36 -3.53 -25.67
C ASP A 111 -0.66 -2.32 -26.29
N LEU A 112 -0.39 -1.29 -25.48
CA LEU A 112 0.33 -0.10 -25.91
C LEU A 112 1.77 -0.44 -26.32
N PHE A 113 2.48 -1.22 -25.53
CA PHE A 113 3.85 -1.64 -25.84
C PHE A 113 3.91 -2.48 -27.11
N ILE A 114 2.98 -3.42 -27.30
CA ILE A 114 2.87 -4.20 -28.52
C ILE A 114 2.65 -3.27 -29.74
N LYS A 115 1.73 -2.32 -29.62
CA LYS A 115 1.44 -1.32 -30.65
C LYS A 115 2.67 -0.49 -31.03
N PHE A 116 3.56 -0.20 -30.09
CA PHE A 116 4.80 0.51 -30.33
C PHE A 116 5.97 -0.38 -30.78
N GLY A 117 5.71 -1.67 -31.06
CA GLY A 117 6.69 -2.60 -31.62
C GLY A 117 7.64 -3.23 -30.61
N PHE A 118 7.32 -3.18 -29.34
CA PHE A 118 8.07 -3.94 -28.36
C PHE A 118 7.76 -5.44 -28.48
N PRO A 119 8.76 -6.33 -28.29
CA PRO A 119 8.54 -7.76 -28.39
C PRO A 119 7.55 -8.26 -27.33
N GLU A 120 6.52 -9.00 -27.75
CA GLU A 120 5.49 -9.54 -26.86
C GLU A 120 6.07 -10.38 -25.71
N ALA A 121 7.20 -11.05 -25.95
CA ALA A 121 7.92 -11.84 -24.94
C ALA A 121 8.43 -10.98 -23.75
N GLN A 122 8.53 -9.66 -23.92
CA GLN A 122 9.00 -8.76 -22.86
C GLN A 122 7.86 -8.26 -21.96
N PHE A 123 6.59 -8.32 -22.42
CA PHE A 123 5.46 -7.70 -21.73
C PHE A 123 4.28 -8.64 -21.50
N GLY A 124 3.89 -9.45 -22.49
CA GLY A 124 2.59 -10.09 -22.52
C GLY A 124 2.38 -11.29 -21.60
N ARG A 125 3.42 -11.98 -21.16
CA ARG A 125 3.30 -13.18 -20.31
C ARG A 125 4.10 -13.14 -19.03
N ASN A 126 4.98 -12.18 -18.86
CA ASN A 126 5.83 -12.02 -17.69
C ASN A 126 5.24 -11.03 -16.68
N THR A 127 3.94 -11.18 -16.37
CA THR A 127 3.30 -10.47 -15.24
C THR A 127 4.07 -10.66 -13.94
N ASP A 128 4.90 -11.69 -13.90
CA ASP A 128 5.73 -12.04 -12.76
C ASP A 128 6.97 -11.15 -12.58
N ILE A 129 7.33 -10.32 -13.56
CA ILE A 129 8.56 -9.54 -13.52
C ILE A 129 8.36 -8.19 -12.83
N HIS A 130 7.25 -7.51 -13.07
CA HIS A 130 7.04 -6.17 -12.50
C HIS A 130 6.40 -6.25 -11.11
N PRO A 131 7.08 -5.78 -10.05
CA PRO A 131 6.55 -5.87 -8.68
C PRO A 131 5.17 -5.21 -8.51
N GLY A 132 4.93 -4.07 -9.19
CA GLY A 132 3.66 -3.38 -9.19
C GLY A 132 2.50 -4.25 -9.68
N ARG A 133 2.75 -5.07 -10.70
CA ARG A 133 1.76 -6.01 -11.26
C ARG A 133 1.53 -7.22 -10.38
N LYS A 134 2.61 -7.73 -9.80
CA LYS A 134 2.61 -8.98 -9.01
C LYS A 134 2.08 -8.81 -7.60
N TYR A 135 2.37 -7.68 -6.99
CA TYR A 135 2.17 -7.45 -5.56
C TYR A 135 1.24 -6.29 -5.25
N CYS A 136 0.48 -5.80 -6.25
CA CYS A 136 -0.52 -4.75 -6.04
C CYS A 136 -1.70 -5.25 -5.19
N ASN A 137 -2.47 -4.31 -4.72
CA ASN A 137 -3.79 -4.57 -4.17
C ASN A 137 -4.71 -5.12 -5.29
N THR A 138 -5.51 -6.14 -4.98
CA THR A 138 -6.35 -6.85 -5.97
C THR A 138 -7.82 -6.51 -5.89
N GLU A 139 -8.23 -5.72 -4.90
CA GLU A 139 -9.62 -5.37 -4.63
C GLU A 139 -9.82 -3.87 -4.79
N LYS A 140 -11.02 -3.46 -5.20
CA LYS A 140 -11.40 -2.04 -5.18
C LYS A 140 -11.54 -1.55 -3.75
N VAL A 141 -11.10 -0.32 -3.54
CA VAL A 141 -11.05 0.36 -2.25
C VAL A 141 -11.89 1.63 -2.31
N ASN A 142 -12.68 1.89 -1.29
CA ASN A 142 -13.37 3.16 -1.14
C ASN A 142 -12.47 4.15 -0.41
N PHE A 143 -11.84 5.06 -1.16
CA PHE A 143 -10.96 6.07 -0.60
C PHE A 143 -11.73 7.28 -0.05
N THR A 144 -11.23 7.84 1.03
CA THR A 144 -11.49 9.23 1.45
C THR A 144 -10.34 10.06 0.90
N TYR A 145 -10.62 10.90 -0.09
CA TYR A 145 -9.58 11.70 -0.71
C TYR A 145 -9.15 12.87 0.17
N VAL A 146 -7.87 13.16 0.13
CA VAL A 146 -7.24 14.29 0.80
C VAL A 146 -6.48 15.13 -0.23
N ASP A 147 -6.42 16.44 0.01
CA ASP A 147 -5.83 17.40 -0.92
C ASP A 147 -4.77 18.23 -0.21
N GLU A 148 -4.03 19.02 -0.99
CA GLU A 148 -3.00 19.92 -0.47
C GLU A 148 -3.65 20.94 0.48
N GLY A 149 -3.09 21.02 1.68
CA GLY A 149 -3.59 21.92 2.73
C GLY A 149 -4.56 21.28 3.71
N ASP A 150 -5.05 20.05 3.44
CA ASP A 150 -5.84 19.32 4.41
C ASP A 150 -5.05 19.01 5.68
N VAL A 151 -5.68 19.16 6.82
CA VAL A 151 -5.12 18.82 8.13
C VAL A 151 -5.80 17.56 8.64
N LEU A 152 -5.00 16.55 8.89
CA LEU A 152 -5.46 15.28 9.47
C LEU A 152 -5.07 15.25 10.95
N GLU A 153 -6.06 15.12 11.82
CA GLU A 153 -5.85 15.08 13.27
C GLU A 153 -5.79 13.63 13.76
N TYR A 154 -4.55 13.18 14.05
CA TYR A 154 -4.24 11.88 14.64
C TYR A 154 -3.19 12.05 15.73
N GLY A 155 -3.22 11.19 16.73
CA GLY A 155 -2.20 11.14 17.76
C GLY A 155 -2.40 12.10 18.94
N GLY A 156 -3.38 12.99 18.93
CA GLY A 156 -3.73 13.89 20.04
C GLY A 156 -2.79 15.05 20.23
#